data_8114262a653028292d8a9c0e3abc5276
#
_entry.id   8114262a653028292d8a9c0e3abc5276
#
_cell.length_a   1.000
_cell.length_b   1.000
_cell.length_c   1.000
_cell.angle_alpha   90.00
_cell.angle_beta   90.00
_cell.angle_gamma   90.00
#
_symmetry.space_group_name_H-M   'P 1'
#
loop_
_entity.id
_entity.type
_entity.pdbx_description
1 polymer ?
#
loop_
_entity_poly.entity_id
_entity_poly.type
_entity_poly.pdbx_seq_one_letter_code
_entity_poly.pdbx_strand_id
1 'polypeptide(L)'
;RDYPASLVAWDPVTQKKAWEIPQETFWSAGTLTTAGNLVFQGRADGHLVAYDARTGDERWSFDAGLGISAPPITYEIDGTQYISLLVGFGGGYSSLGGQDVANLGWSYRAQTRRLITFSLDGDANMPPQPPPRVPEPIQADFQVDAVLAEAGRVLFERDEIEGVCWGCHGMGAVSGGAAPDLRASAAVLDAEAFQRIVRDGALTPAGMPRFADLTDQQLESLRHYVRQQAAMALER
;
A
#
# COMPACT_ATOMS: atom_id res chain seq x y z
N ARG A 1 8.33 -14.29 -3.57
CA ARG A 1 7.72 -14.43 -4.92
C ARG A 1 8.29 -13.30 -5.74
N ASP A 2 9.16 -13.63 -6.69
CA ASP A 2 9.66 -12.69 -7.68
C ASP A 2 8.53 -12.42 -8.69
N TYR A 3 7.86 -11.29 -8.54
CA TYR A 3 7.01 -10.75 -9.59
C TYR A 3 7.80 -9.62 -10.26
N PRO A 4 8.55 -9.90 -11.32
CA PRO A 4 9.23 -8.86 -12.05
C PRO A 4 8.16 -7.94 -12.66
N ALA A 5 8.16 -6.68 -12.25
CA ALA A 5 7.36 -5.64 -12.87
C ALA A 5 8.25 -4.81 -13.76
N SER A 6 7.69 -4.25 -14.82
CA SER A 6 8.41 -3.33 -15.69
C SER A 6 7.50 -2.29 -16.30
N LEU A 7 8.04 -1.11 -16.57
CA LEU A 7 7.44 -0.14 -17.46
C LEU A 7 7.87 -0.48 -18.89
N VAL A 8 6.91 -0.76 -19.76
CA VAL A 8 7.18 -1.20 -21.13
C VAL A 8 6.58 -0.20 -22.11
N ALA A 9 7.39 0.27 -23.06
CA ALA A 9 6.90 0.91 -24.28
C ALA A 9 6.70 -0.14 -25.35
N TRP A 10 5.47 -0.25 -25.83
CA TRP A 10 5.08 -1.20 -26.86
C TRP A 10 4.75 -0.47 -28.16
N ASP A 11 5.39 -0.87 -29.25
CA ASP A 11 5.03 -0.40 -30.59
C ASP A 11 3.92 -1.28 -31.18
N PRO A 12 2.70 -0.74 -31.33
CA PRO A 12 1.56 -1.52 -31.81
C PRO A 12 1.66 -1.83 -33.31
N VAL A 13 2.44 -1.08 -34.08
CA VAL A 13 2.60 -1.27 -35.52
C VAL A 13 3.52 -2.45 -35.80
N THR A 14 4.71 -2.44 -35.19
CA THR A 14 5.70 -3.51 -35.35
C THR A 14 5.43 -4.68 -34.41
N GLN A 15 4.52 -4.53 -33.45
CA GLN A 15 4.20 -5.50 -32.39
C GLN A 15 5.44 -5.93 -31.60
N LYS A 16 6.31 -4.98 -31.30
CA LYS A 16 7.55 -5.20 -30.57
C LYS A 16 7.67 -4.25 -29.39
N LYS A 17 8.40 -4.71 -28.40
CA LYS A 17 8.86 -3.88 -27.30
C LYS A 17 9.91 -2.89 -27.85
N ALA A 18 9.66 -1.57 -27.67
CA ALA A 18 10.60 -0.52 -28.02
C ALA A 18 11.68 -0.39 -26.92
N TRP A 19 11.26 -0.35 -25.66
CA TRP A 19 12.14 -0.35 -24.49
C TRP A 19 11.41 -0.91 -23.27
N GLU A 20 12.17 -1.23 -22.24
CA GLU A 20 11.66 -1.75 -20.97
C GLU A 20 12.52 -1.26 -19.81
N ILE A 21 11.88 -0.83 -18.73
CA ILE A 21 12.52 -0.40 -17.48
C ILE A 21 12.05 -1.31 -16.37
N PRO A 22 12.91 -2.16 -15.79
CA PRO A 22 12.58 -2.97 -14.63
C PRO A 22 12.16 -2.10 -13.46
N GLN A 23 11.16 -2.56 -12.70
CA GLN A 23 10.66 -1.92 -11.49
C GLN A 23 10.98 -2.82 -10.30
N GLU A 24 11.42 -2.23 -9.20
CA GLU A 24 11.71 -2.99 -7.97
C GLU A 24 10.44 -3.46 -7.26
N THR A 25 9.31 -2.82 -7.56
CA THR A 25 8.01 -3.12 -6.97
C THR A 25 7.04 -3.57 -8.03
N PHE A 26 6.16 -4.51 -7.69
CA PHE A 26 5.13 -5.03 -8.60
C PHE A 26 4.03 -4.01 -8.94
N TRP A 27 4.02 -2.85 -8.30
CA TRP A 27 3.00 -1.83 -8.50
C TRP A 27 3.60 -0.43 -8.60
N SER A 28 3.22 0.30 -9.63
CA SER A 28 3.51 1.72 -9.82
C SER A 28 2.26 2.45 -10.30
N ALA A 29 2.27 3.78 -10.22
CA ALA A 29 1.20 4.60 -10.76
C ALA A 29 1.07 4.44 -12.28
N GLY A 30 -0.06 4.89 -12.83
CA GLY A 30 -0.21 5.06 -14.27
C GLY A 30 0.77 6.09 -14.82
N THR A 31 0.86 6.15 -16.14
CA THR A 31 1.78 7.04 -16.86
C THR A 31 1.06 8.24 -17.46
N LEU A 32 1.81 9.33 -17.63
CA LEU A 32 1.41 10.52 -18.36
C LEU A 32 2.44 10.78 -19.47
N THR A 33 1.99 10.95 -20.70
CA THR A 33 2.85 11.38 -21.83
C THR A 33 2.61 12.85 -22.16
N THR A 34 3.65 13.53 -22.61
CA THR A 34 3.58 14.94 -23.02
C THR A 34 4.06 15.13 -24.45
N ALA A 35 3.67 16.23 -25.09
CA ALA A 35 4.17 16.61 -26.43
C ALA A 35 5.68 16.88 -26.44
N GLY A 36 6.30 17.16 -25.29
CA GLY A 36 7.75 17.29 -25.11
C GLY A 36 8.52 15.98 -25.13
N ASN A 37 7.93 14.87 -25.57
CA ASN A 37 8.55 13.55 -25.66
C ASN A 37 8.98 12.97 -24.30
N LEU A 38 8.21 13.25 -23.26
CA LEU A 38 8.42 12.69 -21.92
C LEU A 38 7.30 11.75 -21.52
N VAL A 39 7.65 10.72 -20.75
CA VAL A 39 6.74 9.84 -20.03
C VAL A 39 6.97 10.02 -18.54
N PHE A 40 5.96 10.48 -17.81
CA PHE A 40 6.01 10.59 -16.37
C PHE A 40 5.36 9.37 -15.73
N GLN A 41 5.99 8.85 -14.69
CA GLN A 41 5.44 7.77 -13.86
C GLN A 41 5.71 8.05 -12.39
N GLY A 42 4.68 7.94 -11.56
CA GLY A 42 4.84 7.83 -10.12
C GLY A 42 5.19 6.41 -9.73
N ARG A 43 6.16 6.23 -8.83
CA ARG A 43 6.65 4.93 -8.40
C ARG A 43 6.23 4.63 -6.96
N ALA A 44 6.15 3.35 -6.63
CA ALA A 44 5.81 2.90 -5.29
C ALA A 44 6.87 3.26 -4.24
N ASP A 45 8.13 3.44 -4.66
CA ASP A 45 9.25 3.90 -3.82
C ASP A 45 9.23 5.41 -3.52
N GLY A 46 8.24 6.14 -4.03
CA GLY A 46 8.05 7.57 -3.75
C GLY A 46 8.61 8.52 -4.81
N HIS A 47 9.20 8.03 -5.88
CA HIS A 47 9.73 8.87 -6.93
C HIS A 47 8.70 9.16 -8.02
N LEU A 48 8.60 10.43 -8.43
CA LEU A 48 8.04 10.82 -9.73
C LEU A 48 9.20 10.90 -10.71
N VAL A 49 9.16 10.09 -11.76
CA VAL A 49 10.24 10.01 -12.74
C VAL A 49 9.75 10.43 -14.13
N ALA A 50 10.55 11.22 -14.85
CA ALA A 50 10.35 11.54 -16.24
C ALA A 50 11.36 10.78 -17.10
N TYR A 51 10.87 10.02 -18.06
CA TYR A 51 11.64 9.25 -19.02
C TYR A 51 11.52 9.86 -20.41
N ASP A 52 12.56 9.71 -21.22
CA ASP A 52 12.47 9.96 -22.67
C ASP A 52 11.53 8.92 -23.30
N ALA A 53 10.51 9.38 -24.00
CA ALA A 53 9.49 8.48 -24.55
C ALA A 53 10.02 7.56 -25.67
N ARG A 54 11.16 7.90 -26.31
CA ARG A 54 11.75 7.09 -27.40
C ARG A 54 12.69 6.03 -26.89
N THR A 55 13.47 6.36 -25.83
CA THR A 55 14.58 5.51 -25.38
C THR A 55 14.34 4.85 -24.02
N GLY A 56 13.44 5.41 -23.20
CA GLY A 56 13.24 4.99 -21.81
C GLY A 56 14.29 5.54 -20.85
N ASP A 57 15.23 6.39 -21.32
CA ASP A 57 16.24 6.98 -20.45
C ASP A 57 15.60 7.91 -19.43
N GLU A 58 16.01 7.80 -18.17
CA GLU A 58 15.61 8.73 -17.13
C GLU A 58 16.18 10.14 -17.43
N ARG A 59 15.31 11.13 -17.46
CA ARG A 59 15.66 12.53 -17.71
C ARG A 59 15.60 13.38 -16.45
N TRP A 60 14.70 13.02 -15.53
CA TRP A 60 14.50 13.73 -14.27
C TRP A 60 13.80 12.83 -13.26
N SER A 61 14.07 13.06 -11.99
CA SER A 61 13.45 12.35 -10.88
C SER A 61 13.24 13.30 -9.71
N PHE A 62 12.14 13.09 -8.97
CA PHE A 62 11.80 13.84 -7.77
C PHE A 62 11.34 12.88 -6.68
N ASP A 63 11.98 12.95 -5.52
CA ASP A 63 11.56 12.20 -4.33
C ASP A 63 10.38 12.93 -3.64
N ALA A 64 9.19 12.35 -3.73
CA ALA A 64 7.99 12.85 -3.08
C ALA A 64 7.86 12.39 -1.61
N GLY A 65 8.79 11.57 -1.12
CA GLY A 65 8.88 11.09 0.25
C GLY A 65 7.83 10.06 0.65
N LEU A 66 6.93 9.69 -0.25
CA LEU A 66 5.89 8.68 -0.02
C LEU A 66 5.48 8.08 -1.35
N GLY A 67 5.20 6.77 -1.37
CA GLY A 67 4.80 6.05 -2.57
C GLY A 67 3.65 6.69 -3.32
N ILE A 68 3.71 6.59 -4.64
CA ILE A 68 2.77 7.21 -5.56
C ILE A 68 1.97 6.11 -6.25
N SER A 69 0.65 6.09 -6.06
CA SER A 69 -0.26 5.14 -6.73
C SER A 69 -1.20 5.81 -7.73
N ALA A 70 -1.36 7.13 -7.67
CA ALA A 70 -2.20 7.88 -8.58
C ALA A 70 -1.41 8.31 -9.84
N PRO A 71 -1.98 8.19 -11.05
CA PRO A 71 -1.34 8.72 -12.25
C PRO A 71 -1.20 10.24 -12.17
N PRO A 72 -0.10 10.82 -12.69
CA PRO A 72 0.00 12.26 -12.85
C PRO A 72 -0.95 12.78 -13.93
N ILE A 73 -1.33 14.04 -13.80
CA ILE A 73 -2.09 14.78 -14.81
C ILE A 73 -1.30 15.99 -15.28
N THR A 74 -1.56 16.47 -16.50
CA THR A 74 -1.03 17.73 -17.00
C THR A 74 -2.14 18.66 -17.47
N TYR A 75 -1.92 19.94 -17.29
CA TYR A 75 -2.81 21.03 -17.71
C TYR A 75 -2.02 22.31 -17.95
N GLU A 76 -2.63 23.28 -18.57
CA GLU A 76 -2.05 24.60 -18.85
C GLU A 76 -2.92 25.70 -18.25
N ILE A 77 -2.27 26.69 -17.64
CA ILE A 77 -2.91 27.92 -17.17
C ILE A 77 -2.03 29.09 -17.66
N ASP A 78 -2.62 30.02 -18.39
CA ASP A 78 -1.97 31.23 -18.89
C ASP A 78 -0.65 30.93 -19.63
N GLY A 79 -0.63 29.87 -20.45
CA GLY A 79 0.54 29.46 -21.24
C GLY A 79 1.61 28.73 -20.44
N THR A 80 1.42 28.48 -19.16
CA THR A 80 2.31 27.70 -18.30
C THR A 80 1.79 26.29 -18.13
N GLN A 81 2.62 25.30 -18.49
CA GLN A 81 2.29 23.89 -18.27
C GLN A 81 2.58 23.48 -16.83
N TYR A 82 1.61 22.77 -16.26
CA TYR A 82 1.71 22.16 -14.93
C TYR A 82 1.57 20.65 -15.03
N ILE A 83 2.22 19.97 -14.09
CA ILE A 83 2.04 18.53 -13.82
C ILE A 83 1.66 18.37 -12.36
N SER A 84 0.51 17.76 -12.09
CA SER A 84 0.03 17.52 -10.73
C SER A 84 -0.17 16.03 -10.47
N LEU A 85 0.10 15.62 -9.24
CA LEU A 85 -0.14 14.25 -8.80
C LEU A 85 -0.51 14.19 -7.32
N LEU A 86 -1.29 13.16 -6.98
CA LEU A 86 -1.55 12.80 -5.59
C LEU A 86 -0.45 11.86 -5.10
N VAL A 87 0.25 12.29 -4.06
CA VAL A 87 1.28 11.49 -3.37
C VAL A 87 0.65 10.82 -2.17
N GLY A 88 0.87 9.54 -2.06
CA GLY A 88 0.28 8.67 -1.08
C GLY A 88 -0.22 7.39 -1.74
N PHE A 89 -0.50 6.43 -0.93
CA PHE A 89 -1.08 5.17 -1.38
C PHE A 89 -2.47 5.00 -0.79
N GLY A 90 -3.27 4.22 -1.47
CA GLY A 90 -4.64 3.92 -1.08
C GLY A 90 -5.24 2.85 -1.98
N GLY A 91 -6.43 2.41 -1.57
CA GLY A 91 -7.16 1.36 -2.27
C GLY A 91 -6.62 -0.04 -2.00
N GLY A 92 -7.27 -1.05 -2.59
CA GLY A 92 -7.02 -2.47 -2.34
C GLY A 92 -5.60 -2.96 -2.67
N TYR A 93 -4.89 -2.25 -3.52
CA TYR A 93 -3.55 -2.65 -3.94
C TYR A 93 -2.48 -2.53 -2.86
N SER A 94 -2.64 -1.57 -1.95
CA SER A 94 -1.75 -1.45 -0.79
C SER A 94 -1.82 -2.66 0.14
N SER A 95 -2.94 -3.37 0.13
CA SER A 95 -3.16 -4.57 0.95
C SER A 95 -2.51 -5.82 0.36
N LEU A 96 -2.37 -5.89 -0.97
CA LEU A 96 -1.78 -7.05 -1.66
C LEU A 96 -0.27 -7.17 -1.43
N GLY A 97 0.41 -6.05 -1.26
CA GLY A 97 1.86 -5.99 -1.12
C GLY A 97 2.39 -6.42 0.25
N GLY A 98 1.54 -6.45 1.29
CA GLY A 98 1.94 -6.91 2.62
C GLY A 98 3.25 -6.29 3.11
N GLN A 99 4.23 -7.11 3.49
CA GLN A 99 5.51 -6.65 4.00
C GLN A 99 6.32 -5.83 2.98
N ASP A 100 6.23 -6.14 1.68
CA ASP A 100 7.02 -5.44 0.66
C ASP A 100 6.63 -3.95 0.59
N VAL A 101 5.33 -3.63 0.63
CA VAL A 101 4.90 -2.23 0.66
C VAL A 101 5.11 -1.58 2.03
N ALA A 102 5.05 -2.34 3.12
CA ALA A 102 5.41 -1.84 4.45
C ALA A 102 6.90 -1.45 4.51
N ASN A 103 7.78 -2.20 3.86
CA ASN A 103 9.22 -1.89 3.74
C ASN A 103 9.48 -0.58 2.96
N LEU A 104 8.56 -0.20 2.07
CA LEU A 104 8.59 1.10 1.39
C LEU A 104 8.03 2.25 2.23
N GLY A 105 7.67 1.99 3.48
CA GLY A 105 7.07 2.98 4.37
C GLY A 105 5.55 3.13 4.21
N TRP A 106 4.89 2.25 3.46
CA TRP A 106 3.44 2.26 3.30
C TRP A 106 2.78 1.67 4.54
N SER A 107 2.26 2.54 5.40
CA SER A 107 1.58 2.13 6.61
C SER A 107 0.38 3.03 6.87
N TYR A 108 -0.63 2.49 7.53
CA TYR A 108 -1.86 3.20 7.85
C TYR A 108 -1.57 4.46 8.68
N ARG A 109 -1.96 5.63 8.14
CA ARG A 109 -1.75 6.95 8.77
C ARG A 109 -0.29 7.28 9.11
N ALA A 110 0.67 6.61 8.48
CA ALA A 110 2.09 6.86 8.75
C ALA A 110 2.57 8.22 8.23
N GLN A 111 1.95 8.71 7.14
CA GLN A 111 2.34 9.97 6.49
C GLN A 111 1.13 10.75 6.00
N THR A 112 1.30 12.06 5.88
CA THR A 112 0.29 12.96 5.30
C THR A 112 0.32 12.85 3.77
N ARG A 113 -0.82 12.54 3.18
CA ARG A 113 -1.00 12.57 1.72
C ARG A 113 -0.88 14.00 1.21
N ARG A 114 -0.40 14.16 -0.02
CA ARG A 114 -0.15 15.47 -0.63
C ARG A 114 -0.69 15.52 -2.06
N LEU A 115 -1.12 16.72 -2.47
CA LEU A 115 -1.18 17.11 -3.87
C LEU A 115 0.07 17.93 -4.16
N ILE A 116 0.90 17.47 -5.10
CA ILE A 116 2.10 18.18 -5.54
C ILE A 116 1.89 18.66 -6.97
N THR A 117 2.27 19.89 -7.24
CA THR A 117 2.20 20.49 -8.57
C THR A 117 3.58 21.01 -8.97
N PHE A 118 4.00 20.70 -10.17
CA PHE A 118 5.25 21.12 -10.79
C PHE A 118 4.97 22.05 -11.96
N SER A 119 5.86 23.01 -12.16
CA SER A 119 6.03 23.78 -13.41
C SER A 119 7.49 23.72 -13.83
N LEU A 120 7.76 23.93 -15.12
CA LEU A 120 9.16 23.87 -15.65
C LEU A 120 10.11 24.83 -14.93
N ASP A 121 9.60 26.01 -14.57
CA ASP A 121 10.39 27.06 -13.91
C ASP A 121 10.16 27.12 -12.39
N GLY A 122 9.58 26.05 -11.82
CA GLY A 122 9.30 25.97 -10.39
C GLY A 122 10.57 25.73 -9.58
N ASP A 123 10.79 26.56 -8.55
CA ASP A 123 11.94 26.52 -7.65
C ASP A 123 11.58 26.28 -6.18
N ALA A 124 10.31 26.00 -5.90
CA ALA A 124 9.81 25.80 -4.55
C ALA A 124 10.39 24.51 -3.92
N ASN A 125 10.78 24.60 -2.66
CA ASN A 125 11.22 23.46 -1.89
C ASN A 125 10.06 22.85 -1.12
N MET A 126 10.00 21.51 -1.11
CA MET A 126 9.04 20.78 -0.31
C MET A 126 9.35 20.91 1.19
N PRO A 127 8.34 21.13 2.04
CA PRO A 127 8.54 21.01 3.48
C PRO A 127 9.05 19.61 3.84
N PRO A 128 10.03 19.50 4.78
CA PRO A 128 10.53 18.19 5.22
C PRO A 128 9.39 17.34 5.77
N GLN A 129 9.45 16.04 5.48
CA GLN A 129 8.53 15.07 6.06
C GLN A 129 9.20 14.32 7.20
N PRO A 130 8.47 14.02 8.28
CA PRO A 130 8.95 13.04 9.23
C PRO A 130 9.07 11.68 8.55
N PRO A 131 10.01 10.82 8.94
CA PRO A 131 10.09 9.46 8.43
C PRO A 131 8.79 8.70 8.72
N PRO A 132 8.42 7.74 7.87
CA PRO A 132 7.23 6.93 8.08
C PRO A 132 7.34 6.19 9.42
N ARG A 133 6.24 6.21 10.18
CA ARG A 133 6.14 5.40 11.40
C ARG A 133 5.50 4.07 11.04
N VAL A 134 6.33 3.08 10.77
CA VAL A 134 5.84 1.70 10.62
C VAL A 134 5.47 1.20 12.03
N PRO A 135 4.22 0.77 12.27
CA PRO A 135 3.85 0.23 13.58
C PRO A 135 4.65 -1.03 13.89
N GLU A 136 5.25 -1.06 15.08
CA GLU A 136 5.95 -2.26 15.55
C GLU A 136 4.95 -3.29 16.09
N PRO A 137 5.12 -4.59 15.79
CA PRO A 137 4.31 -5.63 16.37
C PRO A 137 4.40 -5.62 17.91
N ILE A 138 3.25 -5.78 18.57
CA ILE A 138 3.22 -5.80 20.03
C ILE A 138 3.80 -7.12 20.54
N GLN A 139 4.84 -7.04 21.37
CA GLN A 139 5.29 -8.18 22.15
C GLN A 139 4.32 -8.40 23.32
N ALA A 140 3.76 -9.60 23.44
CA ALA A 140 2.84 -9.95 24.53
C ALA A 140 3.02 -11.41 24.92
N ASP A 141 2.75 -11.70 26.19
CA ASP A 141 2.63 -13.08 26.69
C ASP A 141 1.27 -13.66 26.24
N PHE A 142 1.26 -14.15 25.00
CA PHE A 142 0.10 -14.78 24.37
C PHE A 142 0.53 -16.14 23.82
N GLN A 143 -0.03 -17.19 24.39
CA GLN A 143 0.29 -18.55 23.96
C GLN A 143 -0.48 -18.88 22.68
N VAL A 144 0.23 -18.90 21.55
CA VAL A 144 -0.37 -19.21 20.25
C VAL A 144 -0.67 -20.70 20.14
N ASP A 145 -1.93 -21.04 19.89
CA ASP A 145 -2.34 -22.37 19.45
C ASP A 145 -2.21 -22.46 17.92
N ALA A 146 -1.39 -23.36 17.43
CA ALA A 146 -1.09 -23.51 16.01
C ALA A 146 -2.31 -23.97 15.18
N VAL A 147 -3.21 -24.76 15.77
CA VAL A 147 -4.42 -25.24 15.09
C VAL A 147 -5.41 -24.08 14.92
N LEU A 148 -5.61 -23.29 15.97
CA LEU A 148 -6.44 -22.09 15.90
C LEU A 148 -5.84 -21.06 14.96
N ALA A 149 -4.52 -20.87 14.99
CA ALA A 149 -3.85 -19.92 14.10
C ALA A 149 -4.02 -20.31 12.63
N GLU A 150 -3.91 -21.59 12.27
CA GLU A 150 -4.14 -22.05 10.90
C GLU A 150 -5.62 -21.88 10.47
N ALA A 151 -6.57 -22.19 11.35
CA ALA A 151 -7.98 -21.92 11.09
C ALA A 151 -8.24 -20.42 10.91
N GLY A 152 -7.59 -19.58 11.71
CA GLY A 152 -7.66 -18.13 11.60
C GLY A 152 -7.04 -17.61 10.32
N ARG A 153 -5.95 -18.21 9.84
CA ARG A 153 -5.34 -17.88 8.54
C ARG A 153 -6.32 -18.12 7.39
N VAL A 154 -7.01 -19.26 7.40
CA VAL A 154 -8.01 -19.57 6.38
C VAL A 154 -9.14 -18.54 6.38
N LEU A 155 -9.65 -18.16 7.54
CA LEU A 155 -10.70 -17.13 7.67
C LEU A 155 -10.20 -15.74 7.23
N PHE A 156 -8.93 -15.41 7.50
CA PHE A 156 -8.36 -14.10 7.23
C PHE A 156 -8.00 -13.90 5.76
N GLU A 157 -7.44 -14.95 5.11
CA GLU A 157 -6.82 -14.87 3.80
C GLU A 157 -7.66 -15.46 2.65
N ARG A 158 -8.75 -16.18 2.95
CA ARG A 158 -9.64 -16.77 1.94
C ARG A 158 -11.01 -16.12 1.95
N ASP A 159 -11.68 -16.17 0.79
CA ASP A 159 -13.00 -15.58 0.54
C ASP A 159 -14.17 -16.38 1.16
N GLU A 160 -13.97 -17.03 2.31
CA GLU A 160 -14.98 -17.86 2.95
C GLU A 160 -16.00 -17.05 3.80
N ILE A 161 -15.70 -15.76 4.02
CA ILE A 161 -16.60 -14.81 4.68
C ILE A 161 -16.83 -13.61 3.75
N GLU A 162 -18.05 -13.08 3.76
CA GLU A 162 -18.33 -11.81 3.08
C GLU A 162 -17.43 -10.71 3.65
N GLY A 163 -16.42 -10.31 2.89
CA GLY A 163 -15.46 -9.30 3.28
C GLY A 163 -14.16 -9.89 3.86
N VAL A 164 -13.19 -10.07 3.02
CA VAL A 164 -11.86 -10.58 3.37
C VAL A 164 -11.07 -9.61 4.23
N CYS A 165 -10.64 -10.05 5.39
CA CYS A 165 -9.85 -9.24 6.33
C CYS A 165 -8.56 -8.68 5.68
N TRP A 166 -7.86 -9.53 4.91
CA TRP A 166 -6.63 -9.15 4.20
C TRP A 166 -6.85 -8.02 3.18
N GLY A 167 -8.03 -7.88 2.59
CA GLY A 167 -8.34 -6.82 1.64
C GLY A 167 -8.16 -5.41 2.20
N CYS A 168 -8.25 -5.24 3.52
CA CYS A 168 -7.98 -3.98 4.20
C CYS A 168 -6.70 -4.04 5.05
N HIS A 169 -6.50 -5.14 5.80
CA HIS A 169 -5.42 -5.29 6.77
C HIS A 169 -4.14 -5.94 6.21
N GLY A 170 -4.14 -6.29 4.92
CA GLY A 170 -3.00 -6.87 4.22
C GLY A 170 -2.77 -8.35 4.49
N MET A 171 -2.08 -9.02 3.56
CA MET A 171 -1.66 -10.41 3.72
C MET A 171 -0.73 -10.53 4.93
N GLY A 172 -0.90 -11.59 5.72
CA GLY A 172 -0.12 -11.77 6.94
C GLY A 172 -0.45 -10.78 8.04
N ALA A 173 -1.61 -10.09 7.97
CA ALA A 173 -2.01 -8.99 8.86
C ALA A 173 -1.04 -7.79 8.84
N VAL A 174 -0.24 -7.66 7.77
CA VAL A 174 0.71 -6.56 7.54
C VAL A 174 0.01 -5.47 6.75
N SER A 175 -0.26 -4.35 7.39
CA SER A 175 -0.96 -3.24 6.72
C SER A 175 -0.08 -2.56 5.67
N GLY A 176 -0.58 -2.54 4.42
CA GLY A 176 -0.03 -1.70 3.36
C GLY A 176 -0.61 -0.28 3.32
N GLY A 177 -1.30 0.16 4.38
CA GLY A 177 -1.80 1.54 4.52
C GLY A 177 -3.30 1.75 4.35
N ALA A 178 -4.08 0.75 3.94
CA ALA A 178 -5.54 0.88 3.82
C ALA A 178 -6.25 0.87 5.19
N ALA A 179 -5.78 0.02 6.11
CA ALA A 179 -6.30 -0.14 7.47
C ALA A 179 -5.12 -0.33 8.45
N PRO A 180 -5.36 -0.32 9.78
CA PRO A 180 -4.30 -0.54 10.76
C PRO A 180 -3.60 -1.90 10.62
N ASP A 181 -2.31 -1.93 10.92
CA ASP A 181 -1.55 -3.17 11.09
C ASP A 181 -2.03 -3.88 12.37
N LEU A 182 -2.62 -5.06 12.19
CA LEU A 182 -3.22 -5.78 13.32
C LEU A 182 -2.19 -6.38 14.26
N ARG A 183 -0.96 -6.62 13.81
CA ARG A 183 0.14 -7.10 14.65
C ARG A 183 0.52 -6.09 15.74
N ALA A 184 0.26 -4.81 15.47
CA ALA A 184 0.45 -3.68 16.39
C ALA A 184 -0.84 -3.30 17.15
N SER A 185 -1.92 -4.08 17.05
CA SER A 185 -3.20 -3.76 17.68
C SER A 185 -3.36 -4.42 19.05
N ALA A 186 -3.52 -3.62 20.11
CA ALA A 186 -3.81 -4.10 21.44
C ALA A 186 -5.20 -4.78 21.55
N ALA A 187 -6.14 -4.43 20.66
CA ALA A 187 -7.47 -5.03 20.66
C ALA A 187 -7.43 -6.56 20.41
N VAL A 188 -6.41 -7.05 19.71
CA VAL A 188 -6.24 -8.50 19.48
C VAL A 188 -5.89 -9.27 20.77
N LEU A 189 -5.34 -8.59 21.77
CA LEU A 189 -5.00 -9.21 23.07
C LEU A 189 -6.21 -9.37 23.99
N ASP A 190 -7.24 -8.57 23.79
CA ASP A 190 -8.47 -8.57 24.58
C ASP A 190 -9.62 -9.19 23.76
N ALA A 191 -10.13 -10.35 24.20
CA ALA A 191 -11.18 -11.09 23.49
C ALA A 191 -12.47 -10.29 23.37
N GLU A 192 -12.88 -9.57 24.43
CA GLU A 192 -14.10 -8.76 24.39
C GLU A 192 -13.95 -7.53 23.47
N ALA A 193 -12.80 -6.85 23.53
CA ALA A 193 -12.53 -5.72 22.63
C ALA A 193 -12.52 -6.18 21.18
N PHE A 194 -11.90 -7.33 20.90
CA PHE A 194 -11.85 -7.90 19.55
C PHE A 194 -13.25 -8.26 19.06
N GLN A 195 -14.08 -8.92 19.89
CA GLN A 195 -15.45 -9.22 19.58
C GLN A 195 -16.27 -7.97 19.29
N ARG A 196 -16.21 -6.95 20.17
CA ARG A 196 -16.94 -5.68 19.99
C ARG A 196 -16.58 -5.01 18.67
N ILE A 197 -15.31 -5.08 18.26
CA ILE A 197 -14.87 -4.49 17.00
C ILE A 197 -15.35 -5.31 15.81
N VAL A 198 -15.05 -6.60 15.80
CA VAL A 198 -15.23 -7.45 14.62
C VAL A 198 -16.69 -7.88 14.46
N ARG A 199 -17.28 -8.49 15.50
CA ARG A 199 -18.63 -9.05 15.43
C ARG A 199 -19.72 -8.02 15.70
N ASP A 200 -19.50 -7.12 16.67
CA ASP A 200 -20.55 -6.18 17.08
C ASP A 200 -20.49 -4.87 16.28
N GLY A 201 -19.40 -4.63 15.55
CA GLY A 201 -19.29 -3.54 14.58
C GLY A 201 -18.97 -2.18 15.20
N ALA A 202 -18.25 -2.13 16.33
CA ALA A 202 -17.91 -0.88 17.01
C ALA A 202 -17.15 0.13 16.14
N LEU A 203 -16.43 -0.34 15.11
CA LEU A 203 -15.69 0.51 14.16
C LEU A 203 -16.38 0.67 12.79
N THR A 204 -17.65 0.28 12.65
CA THR A 204 -18.41 0.51 11.41
C THR A 204 -18.44 1.98 10.99
N PRO A 205 -18.57 2.97 11.89
CA PRO A 205 -18.48 4.38 11.51
C PRO A 205 -17.09 4.80 10.99
N ALA A 206 -16.05 4.03 11.31
CA ALA A 206 -14.68 4.24 10.82
C ALA A 206 -14.36 3.46 9.52
N GLY A 207 -15.35 2.74 8.97
CA GLY A 207 -15.24 2.03 7.70
C GLY A 207 -14.89 0.54 7.83
N MET A 208 -14.74 -0.02 9.04
CA MET A 208 -14.55 -1.46 9.22
C MET A 208 -15.92 -2.18 9.17
N PRO A 209 -16.12 -3.16 8.27
CA PRO A 209 -17.37 -3.91 8.22
C PRO A 209 -17.66 -4.67 9.51
N ARG A 210 -18.95 -4.91 9.76
CA ARG A 210 -19.41 -5.78 10.84
C ARG A 210 -19.51 -7.23 10.33
N PHE A 211 -18.99 -8.19 11.08
CA PHE A 211 -19.02 -9.62 10.77
C PHE A 211 -19.89 -10.36 11.78
N ALA A 212 -21.20 -10.13 11.73
CA ALA A 212 -22.16 -10.58 12.75
C ALA A 212 -22.25 -12.11 12.92
N ASP A 213 -21.96 -12.86 11.85
CA ASP A 213 -22.13 -14.32 11.81
C ASP A 213 -20.90 -15.10 12.30
N LEU A 214 -19.81 -14.42 12.67
CA LEU A 214 -18.63 -15.08 13.21
C LEU A 214 -18.92 -15.66 14.60
N THR A 215 -18.61 -16.93 14.77
CA THR A 215 -18.69 -17.63 16.05
C THR A 215 -17.55 -17.22 16.98
N ASP A 216 -17.69 -17.52 18.29
CA ASP A 216 -16.62 -17.26 19.27
C ASP A 216 -15.33 -18.00 18.91
N GLN A 217 -15.43 -19.25 18.40
CA GLN A 217 -14.29 -20.03 17.96
C GLN A 217 -13.58 -19.39 16.74
N GLN A 218 -14.33 -18.83 15.80
CA GLN A 218 -13.76 -18.14 14.64
C GLN A 218 -13.06 -16.84 15.05
N LEU A 219 -13.65 -16.08 15.98
CA LEU A 219 -13.00 -14.88 16.53
C LEU A 219 -11.70 -15.23 17.24
N GLU A 220 -11.69 -16.30 18.03
CA GLU A 220 -10.50 -16.78 18.72
C GLU A 220 -9.42 -17.23 17.71
N SER A 221 -9.82 -17.97 16.67
CA SER A 221 -8.93 -18.39 15.60
C SER A 221 -8.26 -17.20 14.90
N LEU A 222 -9.00 -16.15 14.60
CA LEU A 222 -8.47 -14.91 14.03
C LEU A 222 -7.45 -14.22 14.95
N ARG A 223 -7.72 -14.19 16.26
CA ARG A 223 -6.78 -13.65 17.26
C ARG A 223 -5.48 -14.44 17.27
N HIS A 224 -5.54 -15.78 17.31
CA HIS A 224 -4.37 -16.65 17.28
C HIS A 224 -3.54 -16.45 16.00
N TYR A 225 -4.20 -16.32 14.85
CA TYR A 225 -3.52 -16.03 13.60
C TYR A 225 -2.76 -14.70 13.65
N VAL A 226 -3.42 -13.60 14.02
CA VAL A 226 -2.76 -12.29 14.10
C VAL A 226 -1.61 -12.29 15.10
N ARG A 227 -1.77 -12.96 16.24
CA ARG A 227 -0.71 -13.08 17.26
C ARG A 227 0.47 -13.92 16.77
N GLN A 228 0.23 -14.96 15.99
CA GLN A 228 1.28 -15.72 15.32
C GLN A 228 2.07 -14.83 14.35
N GLN A 229 1.39 -14.03 13.53
CA GLN A 229 2.06 -13.11 12.61
C GLN A 229 2.89 -12.05 13.35
N ALA A 230 2.40 -11.57 14.50
CA ALA A 230 3.16 -10.64 15.34
C ALA A 230 4.42 -11.29 15.93
N ALA A 231 4.32 -12.51 16.46
CA ALA A 231 5.47 -13.25 17.00
C ALA A 231 6.53 -13.51 15.94
N MET A 232 6.14 -14.00 14.76
CA MET A 232 7.05 -14.23 13.63
C MET A 232 7.76 -12.94 13.15
N ALA A 233 7.13 -11.79 13.29
CA ALA A 233 7.74 -10.52 12.92
C ALA A 233 8.79 -10.03 13.94
N LEU A 234 8.63 -10.39 15.21
CA LEU A 234 9.58 -10.06 16.29
C LEU A 234 10.83 -10.96 16.31
N GLU A 235 10.78 -12.11 15.64
CA GLU A 235 11.91 -13.04 15.52
C GLU A 235 12.86 -12.72 14.35
N ARG A 236 12.50 -11.78 13.48
CA ARG A 236 13.28 -11.35 12.31
C ARG A 236 14.19 -10.20 12.62
#